data_6c1698e6cdaaf0e4ec46377e52a82bbf
#
_entry.id   6c1698e6cdaaf0e4ec46377e52a82bbf
#
_cell.length_a   1.000
_cell.length_b   1.000
_cell.length_c   1.000
_cell.angle_alpha   90.00
_cell.angle_beta   90.00
_cell.angle_gamma   90.00
#
_symmetry.space_group_name_H-M   'P 1'
#
loop_
_entity.id
_entity.type
_entity.pdbx_description
1 polymer ?
#
loop_
_entity_poly.entity_id
_entity_poly.type
_entity_poly.pdbx_seq_one_letter_code
_entity_poly.pdbx_strand_id
1 'polypeptide(L)'
;MTSQSTPLTIVLGVGGGIAAYKVATLLRLFKEQGHDVYVVPTPAALKFVGDPTWEALSGHPVVAEVWDNVSQVQHVKLGQEADLVVVAPATADLLSRAASGAANDLLTNVLLTATCPVVYAPAMHTEMWQNPATQSNVTTLRNRGNIVLEPAVGRLTGADSGPGRLLEPEDIAQAALASVHRGGDYAGKHVVITAGGTREYIDPVRYIGNKSSGLQGIALAQAAQQRGAQVTLIAANVSQPLPLGITNIRVETSAELHDAVRNAGGDVVIMAAAVA
;
A
#
# COMPACT_ATOMS: atom_id res chain seq x y z
N MET A 1 -16.47 -19.13 9.82
CA MET A 1 -16.21 -18.28 11.02
C MET A 1 -15.27 -17.20 10.55
N THR A 2 -15.77 -16.02 10.25
CA THR A 2 -14.99 -14.84 9.88
C THR A 2 -14.22 -14.39 11.12
N SER A 3 -12.91 -14.49 11.06
CA SER A 3 -11.99 -13.89 12.03
C SER A 3 -12.32 -12.40 12.06
N GLN A 4 -13.01 -11.91 13.10
CA GLN A 4 -13.19 -10.49 13.33
C GLN A 4 -11.80 -9.94 13.66
N SER A 5 -11.23 -9.16 12.75
CA SER A 5 -10.02 -8.37 13.01
C SER A 5 -10.30 -7.40 14.16
N THR A 6 -9.34 -7.23 15.05
CA THR A 6 -9.45 -6.21 16.12
C THR A 6 -9.71 -4.84 15.49
N PRO A 7 -10.70 -4.06 15.96
CA PRO A 7 -10.93 -2.71 15.51
C PRO A 7 -9.64 -1.87 15.61
N LEU A 8 -9.32 -1.14 14.54
CA LEU A 8 -8.15 -0.26 14.48
C LEU A 8 -8.61 1.20 14.47
N THR A 9 -7.80 2.07 15.04
CA THR A 9 -7.89 3.53 14.85
C THR A 9 -7.07 3.90 13.63
N ILE A 10 -7.74 4.35 12.55
CA ILE A 10 -7.11 4.68 11.27
C ILE A 10 -7.19 6.18 11.04
N VAL A 11 -6.06 6.82 10.75
CA VAL A 11 -6.05 8.16 10.19
C VAL A 11 -5.99 8.09 8.67
N LEU A 12 -7.03 8.62 8.02
CA LEU A 12 -7.13 8.69 6.56
C LEU A 12 -6.81 10.10 6.08
N GLY A 13 -5.57 10.30 5.68
CA GLY A 13 -5.08 11.54 5.08
C GLY A 13 -5.54 11.68 3.63
N VAL A 14 -6.14 12.82 3.27
CA VAL A 14 -6.63 13.03 1.89
C VAL A 14 -5.87 14.17 1.22
N GLY A 15 -5.11 13.85 0.18
CA GLY A 15 -4.42 14.83 -0.65
C GLY A 15 -5.33 15.53 -1.67
N GLY A 16 -4.96 16.75 -2.05
CA GLY A 16 -5.72 17.57 -2.99
C GLY A 16 -5.55 17.14 -4.44
N GLY A 17 -6.37 16.21 -4.90
CA GLY A 17 -6.41 15.74 -6.27
C GLY A 17 -7.78 15.20 -6.66
N ILE A 18 -8.05 15.12 -7.98
CA ILE A 18 -9.35 14.65 -8.47
C ILE A 18 -9.71 13.26 -7.94
N ALA A 19 -8.73 12.40 -7.70
CA ALA A 19 -8.95 11.05 -7.18
C ALA A 19 -9.47 11.02 -5.71
N ALA A 20 -9.58 12.16 -5.03
CA ALA A 20 -10.13 12.24 -3.67
C ALA A 20 -11.56 11.68 -3.57
N TYR A 21 -12.37 11.75 -4.65
CA TYR A 21 -13.71 11.17 -4.65
C TYR A 21 -13.72 9.65 -4.41
N LYS A 22 -12.69 8.93 -4.88
CA LYS A 22 -12.56 7.49 -4.66
C LYS A 22 -12.27 7.13 -3.20
N VAL A 23 -11.68 8.06 -2.47
CA VAL A 23 -11.30 7.84 -1.06
C VAL A 23 -12.53 7.75 -0.15
N ALA A 24 -13.68 8.28 -0.57
CA ALA A 24 -14.95 8.07 0.11
C ALA A 24 -15.34 6.57 0.15
N THR A 25 -15.05 5.83 -0.92
CA THR A 25 -15.24 4.36 -0.95
C THR A 25 -14.24 3.67 -0.02
N LEU A 26 -12.98 4.10 -0.02
CA LEU A 26 -11.97 3.54 0.89
C LEU A 26 -12.36 3.75 2.37
N LEU A 27 -12.85 4.96 2.71
CA LEU A 27 -13.37 5.25 4.04
C LEU A 27 -14.50 4.28 4.43
N ARG A 28 -15.47 4.06 3.54
CA ARG A 28 -16.57 3.13 3.79
C ARG A 28 -16.09 1.70 4.00
N LEU A 29 -15.13 1.23 3.20
CA LEU A 29 -14.54 -0.10 3.35
C LEU A 29 -13.93 -0.30 4.74
N PHE A 30 -13.19 0.67 5.26
CA PHE A 30 -12.65 0.59 6.62
C PHE A 30 -13.74 0.60 7.69
N LYS A 31 -14.76 1.47 7.54
CA LYS A 31 -15.89 1.53 8.49
C LYS A 31 -16.71 0.25 8.48
N GLU A 32 -16.99 -0.34 7.32
CA GLU A 32 -17.74 -1.61 7.17
C GLU A 32 -16.96 -2.80 7.78
N GLN A 33 -15.63 -2.72 7.84
CA GLN A 33 -14.78 -3.70 8.55
C GLN A 33 -14.68 -3.46 10.06
N GLY A 34 -15.38 -2.43 10.58
CA GLY A 34 -15.46 -2.14 12.01
C GLY A 34 -14.33 -1.26 12.56
N HIS A 35 -13.53 -0.64 11.68
CA HIS A 35 -12.46 0.27 12.10
C HIS A 35 -13.00 1.66 12.46
N ASP A 36 -12.31 2.36 13.37
CA ASP A 36 -12.58 3.76 13.67
C ASP A 36 -11.69 4.65 12.81
N VAL A 37 -12.30 5.56 12.01
CA VAL A 37 -11.57 6.28 10.95
C VAL A 37 -11.70 7.79 11.13
N TYR A 38 -10.57 8.46 11.30
CA TYR A 38 -10.45 9.91 11.37
C TYR A 38 -9.94 10.44 10.02
N VAL A 39 -10.74 11.28 9.35
CA VAL A 39 -10.36 11.86 8.06
C VAL A 39 -9.62 13.17 8.28
N VAL A 40 -8.42 13.27 7.72
CA VAL A 40 -7.57 14.46 7.78
C VAL A 40 -7.27 14.93 6.35
N PRO A 41 -8.15 15.75 5.75
CA PRO A 41 -7.93 16.28 4.41
C PRO A 41 -6.93 17.43 4.44
N THR A 42 -6.16 17.57 3.36
CA THR A 42 -5.47 18.83 3.12
C THR A 42 -6.46 19.94 2.75
N PRO A 43 -6.15 21.24 2.96
CA PRO A 43 -7.01 22.33 2.51
C PRO A 43 -7.35 22.28 1.01
N ALA A 44 -6.43 21.75 0.20
CA ALA A 44 -6.65 21.52 -1.22
C ALA A 44 -7.64 20.36 -1.51
N ALA A 45 -7.69 19.35 -0.67
CA ALA A 45 -8.60 18.21 -0.83
C ALA A 45 -10.06 18.62 -0.65
N LEU A 46 -10.33 19.57 0.25
CA LEU A 46 -11.67 20.08 0.52
C LEU A 46 -12.30 20.81 -0.69
N LYS A 47 -11.49 21.21 -1.67
CA LYS A 47 -11.99 21.77 -2.95
C LYS A 47 -12.56 20.70 -3.89
N PHE A 48 -12.22 19.44 -3.68
CA PHE A 48 -12.71 18.28 -4.45
C PHE A 48 -13.85 17.56 -3.75
N VAL A 49 -13.73 17.34 -2.44
CA VAL A 49 -14.75 16.70 -1.61
C VAL A 49 -14.84 17.48 -0.30
N GLY A 50 -15.99 18.07 -0.05
CA GLY A 50 -16.21 18.92 1.13
C GLY A 50 -16.35 18.16 2.43
N ASP A 51 -16.13 18.86 3.53
CA ASP A 51 -16.19 18.38 4.92
C ASP A 51 -17.48 17.58 5.23
N PRO A 52 -18.69 18.00 4.80
CA PRO A 52 -19.91 17.28 5.16
C PRO A 52 -19.91 15.82 4.67
N THR A 53 -19.24 15.55 3.55
CA THR A 53 -19.12 14.18 3.03
C THR A 53 -18.25 13.32 3.94
N TRP A 54 -17.13 13.86 4.37
CA TRP A 54 -16.20 13.15 5.25
C TRP A 54 -16.78 12.93 6.64
N GLU A 55 -17.43 13.95 7.21
CA GLU A 55 -18.11 13.85 8.53
C GLU A 55 -19.23 12.84 8.53
N ALA A 56 -20.09 12.86 7.50
CA ALA A 56 -21.19 11.93 7.38
C ALA A 56 -20.73 10.46 7.26
N LEU A 57 -19.61 10.22 6.56
CA LEU A 57 -19.09 8.87 6.36
C LEU A 57 -18.23 8.37 7.52
N SER A 58 -17.41 9.22 8.14
CA SER A 58 -16.54 8.83 9.26
C SER A 58 -17.27 8.79 10.60
N GLY A 59 -18.26 9.66 10.78
CA GLY A 59 -18.91 9.91 12.06
C GLY A 59 -18.09 10.80 12.99
N HIS A 60 -17.03 11.45 12.48
CA HIS A 60 -16.16 12.36 13.22
C HIS A 60 -16.12 13.73 12.57
N PRO A 61 -15.91 14.81 13.35
CA PRO A 61 -15.66 16.13 12.81
C PRO A 61 -14.38 16.13 11.95
N VAL A 62 -14.39 16.90 10.88
CA VAL A 62 -13.23 17.04 9.99
C VAL A 62 -12.49 18.34 10.33
N VAL A 63 -11.18 18.21 10.51
CA VAL A 63 -10.28 19.33 10.77
C VAL A 63 -9.14 19.28 9.74
N ALA A 64 -8.94 20.38 9.04
CA ALA A 64 -7.89 20.50 8.03
C ALA A 64 -6.71 21.37 8.52
N GLU A 65 -6.94 22.27 9.46
CA GLU A 65 -5.94 23.21 9.95
C GLU A 65 -5.49 22.90 11.38
N VAL A 66 -4.19 23.15 11.64
CA VAL A 66 -3.57 22.91 12.96
C VAL A 66 -4.15 23.84 14.03
N TRP A 67 -4.67 25.00 13.61
CA TRP A 67 -5.16 26.05 14.50
C TRP A 67 -6.59 25.84 15.00
N ASP A 68 -7.32 24.90 14.40
CA ASP A 68 -8.63 24.48 14.87
C ASP A 68 -8.46 23.58 16.10
N ASN A 69 -9.00 23.97 17.25
CA ASN A 69 -8.90 23.26 18.53
C ASN A 69 -7.48 23.16 19.13
N VAL A 70 -6.72 24.24 19.15
CA VAL A 70 -5.34 24.36 19.68
C VAL A 70 -5.16 23.74 21.08
N SER A 71 -6.19 23.76 21.91
CA SER A 71 -6.13 23.24 23.29
C SER A 71 -5.95 21.71 23.41
N GLN A 72 -6.22 20.95 22.32
CA GLN A 72 -6.18 19.48 22.35
C GLN A 72 -4.94 18.86 21.64
N VAL A 73 -4.07 19.66 21.05
CA VAL A 73 -2.88 19.22 20.30
C VAL A 73 -3.22 18.05 19.38
N GLN A 74 -4.29 18.20 18.59
CA GLN A 74 -4.98 17.13 17.88
C GLN A 74 -4.05 16.31 16.95
N HIS A 75 -3.06 16.96 16.33
CA HIS A 75 -2.07 16.28 15.47
C HIS A 75 -1.20 15.28 16.23
N VAL A 76 -0.84 15.59 17.49
CA VAL A 76 -0.05 14.69 18.34
C VAL A 76 -0.91 13.52 18.77
N LYS A 77 -2.15 13.78 19.21
CA LYS A 77 -3.09 12.74 19.60
C LYS A 77 -3.37 11.78 18.45
N LEU A 78 -3.75 12.28 17.28
CA LEU A 78 -4.02 11.46 16.10
C LEU A 78 -2.80 10.67 15.65
N GLY A 79 -1.59 11.27 15.65
CA GLY A 79 -0.38 10.58 15.24
C GLY A 79 0.07 9.48 16.21
N GLN A 80 -0.15 9.67 17.51
CA GLN A 80 0.29 8.73 18.55
C GLN A 80 -0.74 7.62 18.84
N GLU A 81 -2.04 7.93 18.72
CA GLU A 81 -3.12 6.97 19.00
C GLU A 81 -3.54 6.15 17.79
N ALA A 82 -3.12 6.54 16.57
CA ALA A 82 -3.42 5.78 15.38
C ALA A 82 -2.66 4.44 15.35
N ASP A 83 -3.36 3.38 14.95
CA ASP A 83 -2.77 2.08 14.61
C ASP A 83 -2.25 2.06 13.16
N LEU A 84 -2.77 2.96 12.31
CA LEU A 84 -2.47 3.04 10.89
C LEU A 84 -2.74 4.45 10.36
N VAL A 85 -1.83 4.97 9.56
CA VAL A 85 -2.06 6.16 8.74
C VAL A 85 -2.08 5.78 7.27
N VAL A 86 -3.15 6.12 6.56
CA VAL A 86 -3.29 5.91 5.11
C VAL A 86 -3.43 7.26 4.43
N VAL A 87 -2.57 7.55 3.46
CA VAL A 87 -2.60 8.79 2.67
C VAL A 87 -3.07 8.46 1.26
N ALA A 88 -4.29 8.83 0.93
CA ALA A 88 -4.91 8.62 -0.37
C ALA A 88 -5.84 9.79 -0.76
N PRO A 89 -5.69 10.37 -1.96
CA PRO A 89 -4.55 10.21 -2.84
C PRO A 89 -3.30 10.89 -2.27
N ALA A 90 -2.13 10.28 -2.43
CA ALA A 90 -0.86 10.94 -2.16
C ALA A 90 -0.39 11.66 -3.44
N THR A 91 -0.57 12.97 -3.49
CA THR A 91 -0.10 13.79 -4.61
C THR A 91 1.41 13.99 -4.58
N ALA A 92 2.01 14.39 -5.71
CA ALA A 92 3.45 14.68 -5.76
C ALA A 92 3.87 15.77 -4.75
N ASP A 93 3.04 16.80 -4.57
CA ASP A 93 3.24 17.84 -3.55
C ASP A 93 3.26 17.24 -2.14
N LEU A 94 2.28 16.40 -1.81
CA LEU A 94 2.18 15.81 -0.48
C LEU A 94 3.34 14.83 -0.21
N LEU A 95 3.75 14.02 -1.19
CA LEU A 95 4.93 13.17 -1.09
C LEU A 95 6.22 13.99 -0.86
N SER A 96 6.35 15.12 -1.56
CA SER A 96 7.50 16.03 -1.38
C SER A 96 7.52 16.64 0.02
N ARG A 97 6.37 17.14 0.51
CA ARG A 97 6.26 17.70 1.87
C ARG A 97 6.54 16.65 2.95
N ALA A 98 6.00 15.45 2.82
CA ALA A 98 6.26 14.35 3.74
C ALA A 98 7.74 13.94 3.72
N ALA A 99 8.37 13.86 2.55
CA ALA A 99 9.79 13.51 2.41
C ALA A 99 10.72 14.58 3.00
N SER A 100 10.35 15.86 2.90
CA SER A 100 11.13 16.98 3.46
C SER A 100 10.86 17.25 4.94
N GLY A 101 9.82 16.62 5.55
CA GLY A 101 9.43 16.88 6.93
C GLY A 101 8.70 18.21 7.11
N ALA A 102 7.98 18.69 6.10
CA ALA A 102 7.15 19.87 6.21
C ALA A 102 5.97 19.62 7.16
N ALA A 103 5.57 20.66 7.91
CA ALA A 103 4.50 20.62 8.91
C ALA A 103 3.59 21.86 8.81
N ASN A 104 3.04 22.07 7.62
CA ASN A 104 2.30 23.30 7.30
C ASN A 104 0.76 23.12 7.28
N ASP A 105 0.27 21.89 7.45
CA ASP A 105 -1.14 21.56 7.64
C ASP A 105 -1.30 20.44 8.68
N LEU A 106 -2.54 20.13 9.08
CA LEU A 106 -2.79 19.11 10.09
C LEU A 106 -2.26 17.75 9.65
N LEU A 107 -2.44 17.36 8.39
CA LEU A 107 -2.00 16.05 7.88
C LEU A 107 -0.48 15.88 7.97
N THR A 108 0.29 16.86 7.53
CA THR A 108 1.76 16.81 7.57
C THR A 108 2.29 16.79 9.01
N ASN A 109 1.63 17.46 9.95
CA ASN A 109 1.94 17.36 11.37
C ASN A 109 1.65 15.95 11.93
N VAL A 110 0.51 15.33 11.56
CA VAL A 110 0.20 13.94 11.92
C VAL A 110 1.26 12.98 11.37
N LEU A 111 1.69 13.16 10.12
CA LEU A 111 2.73 12.32 9.51
C LEU A 111 4.07 12.38 10.25
N LEU A 112 4.42 13.54 10.83
CA LEU A 112 5.64 13.69 11.64
C LEU A 112 5.52 13.09 13.04
N THR A 113 4.32 12.99 13.58
CA THR A 113 4.07 12.47 14.94
C THR A 113 3.64 11.01 14.94
N ALA A 114 3.36 10.42 13.76
CA ALA A 114 2.92 9.03 13.63
C ALA A 114 3.98 8.03 14.12
N THR A 115 3.56 7.14 15.02
CA THR A 115 4.38 6.03 15.55
C THR A 115 3.99 4.67 14.96
N CYS A 116 2.94 4.65 14.18
CA CYS A 116 2.39 3.48 13.49
C CYS A 116 2.83 3.41 12.02
N PRO A 117 2.51 2.32 11.29
CA PRO A 117 2.73 2.25 9.86
C PRO A 117 2.04 3.39 9.10
N VAL A 118 2.76 3.98 8.13
CA VAL A 118 2.22 5.00 7.22
C VAL A 118 2.27 4.46 5.79
N VAL A 119 1.10 4.42 5.14
CA VAL A 119 0.92 3.92 3.78
C VAL A 119 0.48 5.06 2.85
N TYR A 120 1.23 5.29 1.79
CA TYR A 120 0.91 6.27 0.76
C TYR A 120 0.39 5.57 -0.49
N ALA A 121 -0.76 5.99 -1.00
CA ALA A 121 -1.33 5.59 -2.28
C ALA A 121 -1.22 6.75 -3.29
N PRO A 122 -0.19 6.75 -4.16
CA PRO A 122 0.06 7.84 -5.10
C PRO A 122 -1.03 7.97 -6.16
N ALA A 123 -1.34 9.24 -6.54
CA ALA A 123 -2.15 9.56 -7.70
C ALA A 123 -1.70 10.88 -8.33
N MET A 124 -1.24 10.82 -9.59
CA MET A 124 -0.75 11.95 -10.37
C MET A 124 -0.62 11.56 -11.84
N HIS A 125 -0.34 12.52 -12.72
CA HIS A 125 -0.01 12.22 -14.11
C HIS A 125 1.29 11.41 -14.21
N THR A 126 1.41 10.61 -15.29
CA THR A 126 2.56 9.71 -15.52
C THR A 126 3.89 10.44 -15.47
N GLU A 127 3.98 11.62 -16.09
CA GLU A 127 5.18 12.43 -16.12
C GLU A 127 5.59 12.92 -14.73
N MET A 128 4.61 13.23 -13.87
CA MET A 128 4.86 13.60 -12.48
C MET A 128 5.35 12.40 -11.67
N TRP A 129 4.77 11.22 -11.89
CA TRP A 129 5.20 9.99 -11.23
C TRP A 129 6.63 9.61 -11.60
N GLN A 130 6.93 9.64 -12.90
CA GLN A 130 8.25 9.29 -13.43
C GLN A 130 9.31 10.38 -13.22
N ASN A 131 8.92 11.57 -12.75
CA ASN A 131 9.86 12.65 -12.52
C ASN A 131 10.90 12.24 -11.46
N PRO A 132 12.22 12.47 -11.71
CA PRO A 132 13.28 12.12 -10.78
C PRO A 132 13.09 12.68 -9.38
N ALA A 133 12.53 13.89 -9.24
CA ALA A 133 12.25 14.47 -7.93
C ALA A 133 11.18 13.67 -7.16
N THR A 134 10.11 13.25 -7.83
CA THR A 134 9.07 12.41 -7.23
C THR A 134 9.64 11.04 -6.83
N GLN A 135 10.42 10.40 -7.69
CA GLN A 135 11.05 9.11 -7.39
C GLN A 135 12.07 9.20 -6.24
N SER A 136 12.80 10.32 -6.14
CA SER A 136 13.67 10.60 -4.99
C SER A 136 12.89 10.73 -3.69
N ASN A 137 11.75 11.44 -3.70
CA ASN A 137 10.87 11.56 -2.53
C ASN A 137 10.30 10.20 -2.10
N VAL A 138 9.85 9.39 -3.06
CA VAL A 138 9.37 8.02 -2.81
C VAL A 138 10.47 7.17 -2.17
N THR A 139 11.67 7.21 -2.72
CA THR A 139 12.84 6.49 -2.18
C THR A 139 13.14 6.93 -0.75
N THR A 140 13.12 8.24 -0.49
CA THR A 140 13.34 8.79 0.85
C THR A 140 12.31 8.29 1.86
N LEU A 141 11.03 8.29 1.47
CA LEU A 141 9.95 7.79 2.35
C LEU A 141 10.10 6.30 2.62
N ARG A 142 10.39 5.49 1.59
CA ARG A 142 10.63 4.05 1.73
C ARG A 142 11.83 3.74 2.64
N ASN A 143 12.92 4.47 2.50
CA ASN A 143 14.12 4.31 3.33
C ASN A 143 13.87 4.67 4.81
N ARG A 144 12.86 5.49 5.10
CA ARG A 144 12.40 5.80 6.46
C ARG A 144 11.38 4.80 6.99
N GLY A 145 11.12 3.70 6.28
CA GLY A 145 10.19 2.66 6.71
C GLY A 145 8.72 2.90 6.35
N ASN A 146 8.42 3.95 5.60
CA ASN A 146 7.06 4.17 5.09
C ASN A 146 6.78 3.25 3.88
N ILE A 147 5.52 2.91 3.71
CA ILE A 147 5.05 2.11 2.57
C ILE A 147 4.51 3.07 1.52
N VAL A 148 5.14 3.08 0.34
CA VAL A 148 4.63 3.82 -0.82
C VAL A 148 4.23 2.81 -1.87
N LEU A 149 2.92 2.71 -2.12
CA LEU A 149 2.35 1.80 -3.11
C LEU A 149 2.71 2.26 -4.53
N GLU A 150 2.83 1.31 -5.45
CA GLU A 150 2.94 1.65 -6.86
C GLU A 150 1.55 2.08 -7.39
N PRO A 151 1.45 3.20 -8.12
CA PRO A 151 0.17 3.58 -8.71
C PRO A 151 -0.23 2.61 -9.81
N ALA A 152 -1.54 2.48 -10.04
CA ALA A 152 -2.05 1.65 -11.13
C ALA A 152 -1.66 2.22 -12.50
N VAL A 153 -1.51 1.30 -13.46
CA VAL A 153 -1.34 1.64 -14.86
C VAL A 153 -2.71 1.69 -15.54
N GLY A 154 -3.01 2.74 -16.26
CA GLY A 154 -4.28 2.87 -16.96
C GLY A 154 -4.54 4.28 -17.47
N ARG A 155 -5.78 4.49 -17.98
CA ARG A 155 -6.21 5.80 -18.45
C ARG A 155 -6.28 6.78 -17.27
N LEU A 156 -5.70 7.94 -17.46
CA LEU A 156 -5.76 9.08 -16.55
C LEU A 156 -6.95 10.00 -16.88
N THR A 157 -6.90 11.26 -16.49
CA THR A 157 -8.02 12.20 -16.66
C THR A 157 -8.32 12.51 -18.13
N GLY A 158 -7.31 12.38 -19.02
CA GLY A 158 -7.42 12.66 -20.45
C GLY A 158 -7.39 11.41 -21.33
N ALA A 159 -6.79 11.55 -22.52
CA ALA A 159 -6.49 10.45 -23.45
C ALA A 159 -5.23 9.67 -23.02
N ASP A 160 -4.47 10.20 -22.09
CA ASP A 160 -3.19 9.67 -21.63
C ASP A 160 -3.37 8.40 -20.82
N SER A 161 -2.46 7.44 -21.03
CA SER A 161 -2.43 6.16 -20.32
C SER A 161 -1.01 5.88 -19.85
N GLY A 162 -0.88 5.45 -18.60
CA GLY A 162 0.42 5.14 -18.00
C GLY A 162 0.31 4.90 -16.49
N PRO A 163 1.45 4.71 -15.79
CA PRO A 163 1.48 4.64 -14.34
C PRO A 163 1.17 6.00 -13.72
N GLY A 164 0.32 6.03 -12.70
CA GLY A 164 -0.04 7.29 -12.01
C GLY A 164 -1.48 7.32 -11.51
N ARG A 165 -2.32 6.38 -11.93
CA ARG A 165 -3.69 6.26 -11.46
C ARG A 165 -3.72 5.75 -10.03
N LEU A 166 -4.63 6.33 -9.19
CA LEU A 166 -4.89 5.79 -7.85
C LEU A 166 -5.30 4.32 -7.95
N LEU A 167 -4.70 3.46 -7.14
CA LEU A 167 -5.15 2.09 -6.94
C LEU A 167 -6.64 2.06 -6.59
N GLU A 168 -7.28 0.93 -6.82
CA GLU A 168 -8.67 0.77 -6.41
C GLU A 168 -8.76 0.73 -4.87
N PRO A 169 -9.85 1.25 -4.27
CA PRO A 169 -10.00 1.34 -2.83
C PRO A 169 -9.77 0.03 -2.09
N GLU A 170 -10.19 -1.09 -2.68
CA GLU A 170 -10.04 -2.45 -2.14
C GLU A 170 -8.57 -2.84 -2.03
N ASP A 171 -7.77 -2.55 -3.06
CA ASP A 171 -6.34 -2.84 -3.10
C ASP A 171 -5.57 -2.00 -2.07
N ILE A 172 -5.95 -0.71 -1.93
CA ILE A 172 -5.38 0.18 -0.91
C ILE A 172 -5.71 -0.33 0.49
N ALA A 173 -6.97 -0.69 0.74
CA ALA A 173 -7.40 -1.21 2.04
C ALA A 173 -6.65 -2.49 2.40
N GLN A 174 -6.55 -3.43 1.47
CA GLN A 174 -5.83 -4.68 1.67
C GLN A 174 -4.35 -4.44 2.01
N ALA A 175 -3.66 -3.61 1.22
CA ALA A 175 -2.25 -3.32 1.44
C ALA A 175 -2.01 -2.56 2.76
N ALA A 176 -2.89 -1.62 3.10
CA ALA A 176 -2.80 -0.84 4.32
C ALA A 176 -3.03 -1.69 5.57
N LEU A 177 -4.07 -2.50 5.60
CA LEU A 177 -4.36 -3.38 6.73
C LEU A 177 -3.29 -4.45 6.92
N ALA A 178 -2.74 -4.99 5.84
CA ALA A 178 -1.62 -5.93 5.90
C ALA A 178 -0.38 -5.33 6.60
N SER A 179 -0.19 -4.01 6.56
CA SER A 179 0.95 -3.34 7.21
C SER A 179 0.85 -3.30 8.74
N VAL A 180 -0.35 -3.40 9.30
CA VAL A 180 -0.59 -3.33 10.76
C VAL A 180 -0.43 -4.69 11.44
N HIS A 181 -0.60 -5.77 10.70
CA HIS A 181 -0.50 -7.14 11.24
C HIS A 181 0.95 -7.54 11.59
N ARG A 182 1.65 -6.71 12.39
CA ARG A 182 3.00 -7.01 12.90
C ARG A 182 3.01 -7.89 14.14
N GLY A 183 1.85 -8.29 14.66
CA GLY A 183 1.68 -9.06 15.90
C GLY A 183 1.22 -10.51 15.71
N GLY A 184 1.27 -11.06 14.50
CA GLY A 184 0.94 -12.47 14.24
C GLY A 184 2.03 -13.44 14.72
N ASP A 185 1.73 -14.72 14.69
CA ASP A 185 2.65 -15.81 15.07
C ASP A 185 3.89 -15.93 14.13
N TYR A 186 3.88 -15.19 13.01
CA TYR A 186 5.02 -15.04 12.09
C TYR A 186 5.72 -13.67 12.22
N ALA A 187 5.40 -12.88 13.25
CA ALA A 187 6.08 -11.59 13.48
C ALA A 187 7.60 -11.79 13.62
N GLY A 188 8.37 -10.98 12.88
CA GLY A 188 9.83 -11.07 12.86
C GLY A 188 10.39 -12.25 12.04
N LYS A 189 9.54 -13.04 11.36
CA LYS A 189 9.97 -14.11 10.45
C LYS A 189 9.98 -13.64 9.01
N HIS A 190 11.00 -14.03 8.27
CA HIS A 190 11.06 -13.87 6.83
C HIS A 190 10.61 -15.17 6.14
N VAL A 191 9.52 -15.08 5.37
CA VAL A 191 8.94 -16.22 4.65
C VAL A 191 9.15 -16.04 3.16
N VAL A 192 9.85 -16.95 2.53
CA VAL A 192 10.07 -17.00 1.08
C VAL A 192 9.11 -18.01 0.47
N ILE A 193 8.34 -17.59 -0.53
CA ILE A 193 7.31 -18.42 -1.15
C ILE A 193 7.52 -18.40 -2.66
N THR A 194 7.45 -19.59 -3.30
CA THR A 194 7.46 -19.66 -4.76
C THR A 194 6.05 -19.89 -5.30
N ALA A 195 5.75 -19.34 -6.48
CA ALA A 195 4.44 -19.48 -7.14
C ALA A 195 4.57 -19.62 -8.65
N GLY A 196 3.58 -20.23 -9.28
CA GLY A 196 3.50 -20.33 -10.73
C GLY A 196 4.17 -21.59 -11.29
N GLY A 197 4.63 -21.51 -12.53
CA GLY A 197 5.29 -22.62 -13.21
C GLY A 197 6.48 -22.15 -14.03
N THR A 198 7.61 -22.85 -13.95
CA THR A 198 8.79 -22.54 -14.74
C THR A 198 8.59 -22.91 -16.21
N ARG A 199 9.40 -22.31 -17.07
CA ARG A 199 9.48 -22.57 -18.51
C ARG A 199 10.92 -22.93 -18.86
N GLU A 200 11.10 -24.11 -19.44
CA GLU A 200 12.41 -24.55 -19.91
C GLU A 200 12.45 -24.44 -21.43
N TYR A 201 13.23 -23.51 -21.93
CA TYR A 201 13.29 -23.21 -23.37
C TYR A 201 14.01 -24.31 -24.12
N ILE A 202 13.36 -24.81 -25.19
CA ILE A 202 13.94 -25.73 -26.16
C ILE A 202 14.69 -24.91 -27.25
N ASP A 203 14.07 -23.82 -27.65
CA ASP A 203 14.58 -22.86 -28.61
C ASP A 203 13.97 -21.47 -28.32
N PRO A 204 14.31 -20.39 -29.03
CA PRO A 204 13.78 -19.07 -28.77
C PRO A 204 12.24 -18.93 -28.85
N VAL A 205 11.53 -19.92 -29.36
CA VAL A 205 10.08 -19.88 -29.58
C VAL A 205 9.34 -20.91 -28.72
N ARG A 206 9.94 -22.08 -28.46
CA ARG A 206 9.29 -23.21 -27.80
C ARG A 206 9.88 -23.48 -26.44
N TYR A 207 9.02 -23.81 -25.48
CA TYR A 207 9.42 -24.21 -24.14
C TYR A 207 8.56 -25.37 -23.61
N ILE A 208 9.09 -26.10 -22.65
CA ILE A 208 8.34 -27.00 -21.79
C ILE A 208 8.01 -26.24 -20.51
N GLY A 209 6.80 -26.36 -19.99
CA GLY A 209 6.40 -25.68 -18.78
C GLY A 209 5.13 -26.24 -18.17
N ASN A 210 4.92 -25.90 -16.90
CA ASN A 210 3.73 -26.29 -16.16
C ASN A 210 2.62 -25.23 -16.30
N LYS A 211 1.37 -25.70 -16.43
CA LYS A 211 0.19 -24.85 -16.53
C LYS A 211 -0.30 -24.42 -15.13
N SER A 212 0.62 -23.94 -14.29
CA SER A 212 0.29 -23.45 -12.95
C SER A 212 -0.14 -21.97 -13.00
N SER A 213 -1.27 -21.65 -12.37
CA SER A 213 -1.77 -20.27 -12.27
C SER A 213 -1.04 -19.42 -11.23
N GLY A 214 -0.33 -20.06 -10.28
CA GLY A 214 0.31 -19.39 -9.15
C GLY A 214 -0.62 -19.05 -7.97
N LEU A 215 -1.93 -19.29 -8.07
CA LEU A 215 -2.92 -18.91 -7.06
C LEU A 215 -2.60 -19.44 -5.66
N GLN A 216 -2.11 -20.68 -5.55
CA GLN A 216 -1.76 -21.28 -4.26
C GLN A 216 -0.62 -20.52 -3.59
N GLY A 217 0.47 -20.24 -4.30
CA GLY A 217 1.61 -19.50 -3.76
C GLY A 217 1.25 -18.05 -3.41
N ILE A 218 0.40 -17.42 -4.22
CA ILE A 218 -0.13 -16.08 -3.93
C ILE A 218 -0.96 -16.09 -2.64
N ALA A 219 -1.88 -17.05 -2.47
CA ALA A 219 -2.70 -17.17 -1.26
C ALA A 219 -1.85 -17.44 0.00
N LEU A 220 -0.81 -18.26 -0.11
CA LEU A 220 0.14 -18.50 0.98
C LEU A 220 0.92 -17.24 1.34
N ALA A 221 1.34 -16.45 0.34
CA ALA A 221 2.04 -15.19 0.56
C ALA A 221 1.16 -14.16 1.31
N GLN A 222 -0.10 -14.06 0.90
CA GLN A 222 -1.08 -13.20 1.58
C GLN A 222 -1.35 -13.67 3.02
N ALA A 223 -1.52 -14.96 3.23
CA ALA A 223 -1.74 -15.54 4.57
C ALA A 223 -0.53 -15.33 5.49
N ALA A 224 0.69 -15.50 5.00
CA ALA A 224 1.91 -15.25 5.76
C ALA A 224 2.05 -13.76 6.12
N GLN A 225 1.77 -12.87 5.17
CA GLN A 225 1.76 -11.42 5.40
C GLN A 225 0.74 -11.03 6.47
N GLN A 226 -0.50 -11.55 6.39
CA GLN A 226 -1.56 -11.31 7.38
C GLN A 226 -1.18 -11.80 8.79
N ARG A 227 -0.29 -12.78 8.90
CA ARG A 227 0.25 -13.30 10.16
C ARG A 227 1.52 -12.58 10.63
N GLY A 228 1.86 -11.46 10.01
CA GLY A 228 2.95 -10.58 10.41
C GLY A 228 4.33 -10.94 9.86
N ALA A 229 4.42 -11.88 8.88
CA ALA A 229 5.69 -12.22 8.24
C ALA A 229 6.18 -11.09 7.33
N GLN A 230 7.49 -10.92 7.25
CA GLN A 230 8.12 -10.33 6.09
C GLN A 230 8.09 -11.36 4.96
N VAL A 231 7.47 -11.04 3.82
CA VAL A 231 7.27 -12.01 2.75
C VAL A 231 8.04 -11.63 1.49
N THR A 232 8.73 -12.61 0.91
CA THR A 232 9.26 -12.56 -0.46
C THR A 232 8.56 -13.61 -1.31
N LEU A 233 7.82 -13.15 -2.33
CA LEU A 233 7.16 -14.01 -3.32
C LEU A 233 8.00 -14.09 -4.59
N ILE A 234 8.44 -15.28 -4.96
CA ILE A 234 9.16 -15.55 -6.20
C ILE A 234 8.17 -16.16 -7.19
N ALA A 235 7.78 -15.37 -8.20
CA ALA A 235 6.70 -15.66 -9.13
C ALA A 235 7.23 -16.12 -10.50
N ALA A 236 7.09 -17.42 -10.79
CA ALA A 236 7.47 -18.01 -12.07
C ALA A 236 6.29 -17.97 -13.05
N ASN A 237 6.36 -17.10 -14.05
CA ASN A 237 5.36 -16.97 -15.14
C ASN A 237 3.90 -16.87 -14.66
N VAL A 238 3.68 -16.15 -13.55
CA VAL A 238 2.34 -15.93 -12.99
C VAL A 238 1.62 -14.83 -13.79
N SER A 239 0.40 -15.12 -14.23
CA SER A 239 -0.48 -14.18 -14.94
C SER A 239 -1.39 -13.38 -14.01
N GLN A 240 -1.55 -13.83 -12.78
CA GLN A 240 -2.39 -13.17 -11.78
C GLN A 240 -1.70 -11.92 -11.21
N PRO A 241 -2.47 -10.94 -10.72
CA PRO A 241 -1.92 -9.83 -9.94
C PRO A 241 -1.14 -10.35 -8.74
N LEU A 242 0.06 -9.80 -8.52
CA LEU A 242 0.87 -10.15 -7.36
C LEU A 242 0.45 -9.32 -6.15
N PRO A 243 0.52 -9.87 -4.92
CA PRO A 243 0.14 -9.17 -3.71
C PRO A 243 0.96 -7.90 -3.50
N LEU A 244 0.31 -6.86 -2.98
CA LEU A 244 0.92 -5.59 -2.60
C LEU A 244 1.48 -5.67 -1.17
N GLY A 245 2.46 -4.80 -0.87
CA GLY A 245 3.06 -4.71 0.47
C GLY A 245 4.03 -5.85 0.83
N ILE A 246 4.44 -6.67 -0.15
CA ILE A 246 5.48 -7.69 -0.02
C ILE A 246 6.55 -7.54 -1.11
N THR A 247 7.70 -8.18 -0.94
CA THR A 247 8.73 -8.23 -1.98
C THR A 247 8.32 -9.23 -3.06
N ASN A 248 8.22 -8.78 -4.31
CA ASN A 248 7.89 -9.63 -5.46
C ASN A 248 9.09 -9.75 -6.40
N ILE A 249 9.55 -10.98 -6.68
CA ILE A 249 10.63 -11.31 -7.63
C ILE A 249 10.02 -12.12 -8.77
N ARG A 250 10.18 -11.67 -10.01
CA ARG A 250 9.71 -12.40 -11.19
C ARG A 250 10.84 -13.21 -11.79
N VAL A 251 10.55 -14.45 -12.15
CA VAL A 251 11.48 -15.40 -12.78
C VAL A 251 10.77 -16.18 -13.88
N GLU A 252 11.52 -16.78 -14.78
CA GLU A 252 10.98 -17.59 -15.88
C GLU A 252 11.38 -19.05 -15.78
N THR A 253 12.66 -19.33 -15.56
CA THR A 253 13.24 -20.67 -15.61
C THR A 253 13.44 -21.29 -14.23
N SER A 254 13.67 -22.59 -14.17
CA SER A 254 14.01 -23.30 -12.92
C SER A 254 15.35 -22.82 -12.34
N ALA A 255 16.31 -22.50 -13.19
CA ALA A 255 17.60 -21.96 -12.77
C ALA A 255 17.45 -20.60 -12.08
N GLU A 256 16.71 -19.67 -12.69
CA GLU A 256 16.40 -18.37 -12.08
C GLU A 256 15.63 -18.51 -10.77
N LEU A 257 14.64 -19.44 -10.72
CA LEU A 257 13.88 -19.73 -9.52
C LEU A 257 14.80 -20.22 -8.38
N HIS A 258 15.68 -21.17 -8.69
CA HIS A 258 16.66 -21.71 -7.74
C HIS A 258 17.55 -20.59 -7.17
N ASP A 259 18.14 -19.77 -8.04
CA ASP A 259 19.02 -18.69 -7.63
C ASP A 259 18.29 -17.62 -6.81
N ALA A 260 17.07 -17.26 -7.20
CA ALA A 260 16.23 -16.33 -6.46
C ALA A 260 15.89 -16.85 -5.05
N VAL A 261 15.56 -18.14 -4.90
CA VAL A 261 15.28 -18.76 -3.59
C VAL A 261 16.54 -18.75 -2.72
N ARG A 262 17.69 -19.11 -3.26
CA ARG A 262 18.96 -19.13 -2.51
C ARG A 262 19.38 -17.73 -2.04
N ASN A 263 19.17 -16.74 -2.88
CA ASN A 263 19.55 -15.35 -2.58
C ASN A 263 18.56 -14.63 -1.64
N ALA A 264 17.33 -15.09 -1.56
CA ALA A 264 16.29 -14.47 -0.73
C ALA A 264 16.52 -14.66 0.78
N GLY A 265 17.09 -15.79 1.21
CA GLY A 265 17.51 -16.06 2.59
C GLY A 265 16.39 -15.93 3.62
N GLY A 266 15.40 -16.84 3.62
CA GLY A 266 14.28 -16.80 4.57
C GLY A 266 14.42 -17.73 5.78
N ASP A 267 13.73 -17.39 6.88
CA ASP A 267 13.56 -18.31 8.02
C ASP A 267 12.69 -19.52 7.66
N VAL A 268 11.73 -19.30 6.74
CA VAL A 268 10.81 -20.32 6.23
C VAL A 268 10.77 -20.24 4.71
N VAL A 269 10.89 -21.36 4.04
CA VAL A 269 10.77 -21.45 2.58
C VAL A 269 9.60 -22.38 2.22
N ILE A 270 8.64 -21.88 1.42
CA ILE A 270 7.49 -22.66 0.94
C ILE A 270 7.58 -22.76 -0.58
N MET A 271 7.88 -23.96 -1.06
CA MET A 271 8.01 -24.25 -2.49
C MET A 271 6.64 -24.65 -3.07
N ALA A 272 5.88 -23.67 -3.58
CA ALA A 272 4.56 -23.89 -4.19
C ALA A 272 4.56 -23.68 -5.72
N ALA A 273 5.71 -23.38 -6.33
CA ALA A 273 5.86 -23.35 -7.78
C ALA A 273 5.96 -24.75 -8.36
N ALA A 274 5.41 -24.95 -9.55
CA ALA A 274 5.57 -26.16 -10.35
C ALA A 274 6.82 -26.02 -11.23
N VAL A 275 7.82 -26.82 -10.96
CA VAL A 275 9.07 -26.85 -11.74
C VAL A 275 8.92 -27.83 -12.90
N ALA A 276 9.29 -27.40 -14.12
CA ALA A 276 9.23 -28.25 -15.33
C ALA A 276 10.49 -29.12 -15.47
#